data_7ce546e19d396b410bb41eae34aca6e7
#
_entry.id   7ce546e19d396b410bb41eae34aca6e7
#
_cell.length_a   1.000
_cell.length_b   1.000
_cell.length_c   1.000
_cell.angle_alpha   90.00
_cell.angle_beta   90.00
_cell.angle_gamma   90.00
#
_symmetry.space_group_name_H-M   'P 1'
#
loop_
_entity.id
_entity.type
_entity.pdbx_description
1 polymer ?
#
loop_
_entity_poly.entity_id
_entity_poly.type
_entity_poly.pdbx_seq_one_letter_code
_entity_poly.pdbx_strand_id
1 'polypeptide(L)'
;MRKIPLIFSGIVAVIVLLVACSKADTTATGQTVYTAVAAAFGTQIDLNNLANYAAQPKPAYIVKDNTGNNPITNAKATLGRVLFYDKKLSIDNTISCASCHKQAFAFSDTALISSGVASGLTDRHSMRLVNERFGVEAKFFWDERAASLENQTTQPIADHKEMGFSGQAGRAGIASLLAKLQATDYYNELFKFTYGDITVTEPRLQECLSQFIRSIQSFDAKYDVGRAQVNNDRQPFPNFTAQENTGKDLFLTPPVFDGNSSRIGGGLGCNGCHNAPEFDIDPNTRNNGVIALAVGAGQDVNVTRAPTLRDLVNNRGELNTRLMHTGGIRDLATAVSHYGGFINDNRNLDQRLKPNGVNVQRLNLQPAEIAAVVAFLKTLAGTNVYTDKKWATPFN
;
A
#
# COMPACT_ATOMS: atom_id res chain seq x y z
N MET A 1 31.58 42.17 78.78
CA MET A 1 31.81 41.30 77.63
C MET A 1 30.58 41.24 76.78
N ARG A 2 30.57 41.97 75.67
CA ARG A 2 29.44 42.10 74.74
C ARG A 2 29.52 41.02 73.73
N LYS A 3 28.45 40.21 73.58
CA LYS A 3 28.23 39.22 72.54
C LYS A 3 27.63 39.89 71.31
N ILE A 4 28.29 39.73 70.14
CA ILE A 4 27.83 40.21 68.81
C ILE A 4 27.08 39.05 68.17
N PRO A 5 25.86 39.20 67.64
CA PRO A 5 25.22 38.14 66.84
C PRO A 5 25.65 38.23 65.38
N LEU A 6 26.06 37.10 64.80
CA LEU A 6 26.24 36.92 63.35
C LEU A 6 24.87 36.84 62.66
N ILE A 7 24.67 37.71 61.69
CA ILE A 7 23.51 37.66 60.79
C ILE A 7 23.92 36.87 59.57
N PHE A 8 23.37 35.69 59.36
CA PHE A 8 23.46 34.92 58.12
C PHE A 8 22.46 35.48 57.10
N SER A 9 22.96 36.11 56.03
CA SER A 9 22.15 36.59 54.92
C SER A 9 22.06 35.45 53.88
N GLY A 10 20.91 34.79 53.83
CA GLY A 10 20.61 33.76 52.84
C GLY A 10 20.23 34.40 51.52
N ILE A 11 21.06 34.22 50.49
CA ILE A 11 20.74 34.58 49.13
C ILE A 11 19.82 33.52 48.54
N VAL A 12 18.55 33.83 48.36
CA VAL A 12 17.60 33.01 47.60
C VAL A 12 17.80 33.27 46.13
N ALA A 13 18.43 32.34 45.41
CA ALA A 13 18.51 32.39 43.97
C ALA A 13 17.16 31.97 43.37
N VAL A 14 16.42 32.93 42.84
CA VAL A 14 15.21 32.67 42.04
C VAL A 14 15.63 32.25 40.63
N ILE A 15 15.54 30.96 40.36
CA ILE A 15 15.70 30.42 38.99
C ILE A 15 14.39 30.74 38.27
N VAL A 16 14.41 31.77 37.39
CA VAL A 16 13.33 32.05 36.45
C VAL A 16 13.49 31.06 35.28
N LEU A 17 12.66 30.01 35.26
CA LEU A 17 12.48 29.17 34.12
C LEU A 17 11.74 29.97 33.02
N LEU A 18 12.48 30.47 32.05
CA LEU A 18 11.92 31.01 30.82
C LEU A 18 11.35 29.84 30.01
N VAL A 19 10.06 29.57 30.17
CA VAL A 19 9.30 28.75 29.21
C VAL A 19 9.17 29.60 27.96
N ALA A 20 10.01 29.35 26.97
CA ALA A 20 9.86 29.90 25.63
C ALA A 20 8.62 29.27 24.99
N CYS A 21 7.46 29.89 25.20
CA CYS A 21 6.30 29.66 24.35
C CYS A 21 6.65 30.17 22.96
N SER A 22 7.01 29.28 22.02
CA SER A 22 7.08 29.65 20.61
C SER A 22 5.65 30.01 20.17
N LYS A 23 5.32 31.28 20.10
CA LYS A 23 4.10 31.76 19.44
C LYS A 23 4.27 31.41 17.96
N ALA A 24 3.27 30.73 17.39
CA ALA A 24 3.18 30.63 15.94
C ALA A 24 3.01 32.05 15.39
N ASP A 25 3.89 32.44 14.45
CA ASP A 25 3.77 33.72 13.77
C ASP A 25 2.54 33.66 12.86
N THR A 26 1.69 34.68 12.93
CA THR A 26 0.53 34.84 12.03
C THR A 26 0.81 35.94 11.03
N THR A 27 0.46 35.74 9.75
CA THR A 27 0.51 36.77 8.72
C THR A 27 -0.52 37.88 8.98
N ALA A 28 -0.44 38.99 8.28
CA ALA A 28 -1.44 40.08 8.31
C ALA A 28 -2.86 39.59 7.91
N THR A 29 -2.98 38.42 7.29
CA THR A 29 -4.25 37.77 6.91
C THR A 29 -4.77 36.79 7.97
N GLY A 30 -4.09 36.65 9.12
CA GLY A 30 -4.48 35.73 10.20
C GLY A 30 -4.11 34.26 9.95
N GLN A 31 -3.39 33.94 8.87
CA GLN A 31 -2.92 32.57 8.59
C GLN A 31 -1.70 32.21 9.45
N THR A 32 -1.69 30.98 9.96
CA THR A 32 -0.53 30.43 10.66
C THR A 32 0.63 30.19 9.69
N VAL A 33 1.82 30.66 10.04
CA VAL A 33 3.04 30.42 9.25
C VAL A 33 3.73 29.15 9.75
N TYR A 34 3.93 28.20 8.84
CA TYR A 34 4.65 26.94 9.06
C TYR A 34 6.00 27.02 8.33
N THR A 35 6.98 27.68 8.95
CA THR A 35 8.25 28.05 8.29
C THR A 35 9.10 26.84 7.90
N ALA A 36 9.17 25.82 8.75
CA ALA A 36 9.97 24.63 8.48
C ALA A 36 9.30 23.76 7.39
N VAL A 37 7.98 23.65 7.39
CA VAL A 37 7.22 22.96 6.33
C VAL A 37 7.37 23.69 5.00
N ALA A 38 7.21 25.02 5.00
CA ALA A 38 7.37 25.83 3.78
C ALA A 38 8.81 25.75 3.22
N ALA A 39 9.82 25.75 4.08
CA ALA A 39 11.22 25.61 3.67
C ALA A 39 11.53 24.23 3.09
N ALA A 40 10.92 23.17 3.64
CA ALA A 40 11.17 21.79 3.21
C ALA A 40 10.40 21.40 1.93
N PHE A 41 9.17 21.90 1.75
CA PHE A 41 8.24 21.40 0.73
C PHE A 41 7.73 22.47 -0.23
N GLY A 42 8.05 23.76 0.00
CA GLY A 42 7.52 24.86 -0.81
C GLY A 42 5.98 24.85 -0.83
N THR A 43 5.40 24.86 -2.03
CA THR A 43 3.95 24.80 -2.24
C THR A 43 3.38 23.38 -2.32
N GLN A 44 4.21 22.33 -2.18
CA GLN A 44 3.76 20.94 -2.26
C GLN A 44 2.98 20.50 -1.02
N ILE A 45 3.21 21.14 0.13
CA ILE A 45 2.46 20.99 1.36
C ILE A 45 2.02 22.37 1.86
N ASP A 46 0.72 22.60 1.87
CA ASP A 46 0.09 23.78 2.47
C ASP A 46 -0.82 23.33 3.62
N LEU A 47 -0.40 23.57 4.87
CA LEU A 47 -1.16 23.19 6.05
C LEU A 47 -2.41 24.06 6.27
N ASN A 48 -2.50 25.23 5.63
CA ASN A 48 -3.70 26.06 5.65
C ASN A 48 -4.74 25.61 4.61
N ASN A 49 -4.34 24.79 3.60
CA ASN A 49 -5.20 24.31 2.53
C ASN A 49 -4.81 22.88 2.12
N LEU A 50 -5.19 21.90 2.96
CA LEU A 50 -4.84 20.50 2.76
C LEU A 50 -5.52 19.91 1.53
N ALA A 51 -4.81 18.99 0.86
CA ALA A 51 -5.43 18.11 -0.14
C ALA A 51 -6.54 17.25 0.48
N ASN A 52 -7.58 16.96 -0.29
CA ASN A 52 -8.69 16.13 0.16
C ASN A 52 -8.35 14.63 0.04
N TYR A 53 -8.05 14.01 1.16
CA TYR A 53 -7.86 12.57 1.30
C TYR A 53 -9.06 11.88 1.94
N ALA A 54 -9.74 12.57 2.85
CA ALA A 54 -10.81 12.01 3.67
C ALA A 54 -12.13 11.83 2.90
N ALA A 55 -12.50 12.83 2.10
CA ALA A 55 -13.79 12.88 1.40
C ALA A 55 -13.61 12.69 -0.12
N GLN A 56 -12.74 11.76 -0.53
CA GLN A 56 -12.58 11.43 -1.94
C GLN A 56 -13.84 10.71 -2.46
N PRO A 57 -14.31 11.06 -3.66
CA PRO A 57 -15.44 10.36 -4.27
C PRO A 57 -15.07 8.90 -4.55
N LYS A 58 -16.03 8.00 -4.28
CA LYS A 58 -15.94 6.59 -4.64
C LYS A 58 -17.26 6.13 -5.26
N PRO A 59 -17.27 5.14 -6.15
CA PRO A 59 -18.49 4.59 -6.71
C PRO A 59 -19.42 4.04 -5.61
N ALA A 60 -20.73 4.20 -5.79
CA ALA A 60 -21.74 3.74 -4.81
C ALA A 60 -21.69 2.21 -4.58
N TYR A 61 -21.27 1.45 -5.59
CA TYR A 61 -21.13 0.00 -5.49
C TYR A 61 -19.89 -0.46 -4.69
N ILE A 62 -18.97 0.43 -4.35
CA ILE A 62 -17.84 0.14 -3.46
C ILE A 62 -18.29 0.37 -2.02
N VAL A 63 -18.54 -0.72 -1.31
CA VAL A 63 -19.12 -0.69 0.06
C VAL A 63 -18.13 -1.10 1.15
N LYS A 64 -17.07 -1.80 0.78
CA LYS A 64 -16.03 -2.23 1.72
C LYS A 64 -15.20 -1.04 2.19
N ASP A 65 -14.79 -1.06 3.45
CA ASP A 65 -13.91 -0.05 4.05
C ASP A 65 -13.22 -0.65 5.29
N ASN A 66 -11.91 -0.77 5.25
CA ASN A 66 -11.12 -1.35 6.33
C ASN A 66 -10.38 -0.30 7.17
N THR A 67 -10.83 0.96 7.16
CA THR A 67 -10.21 2.02 8.00
C THR A 67 -10.35 1.75 9.49
N GLY A 68 -11.40 1.04 9.91
CA GLY A 68 -11.61 0.65 11.31
C GLY A 68 -11.56 1.86 12.25
N ASN A 69 -10.73 1.78 13.29
CA ASN A 69 -10.56 2.83 14.28
C ASN A 69 -9.60 3.96 13.84
N ASN A 70 -9.08 3.91 12.60
CA ASN A 70 -8.18 4.92 12.06
C ASN A 70 -8.77 5.56 10.78
N PRO A 71 -9.92 6.26 10.88
CA PRO A 71 -10.56 6.90 9.75
C PRO A 71 -9.65 7.97 9.13
N ILE A 72 -9.66 8.08 7.80
CA ILE A 72 -8.80 9.01 7.08
C ILE A 72 -9.17 10.45 7.43
N THR A 73 -8.17 11.23 7.83
CA THR A 73 -8.22 12.68 7.96
C THR A 73 -7.22 13.32 7.03
N ASN A 74 -7.51 14.53 6.53
CA ASN A 74 -6.59 15.23 5.64
C ASN A 74 -5.24 15.51 6.33
N ALA A 75 -5.24 15.83 7.62
CA ALA A 75 -4.03 16.12 8.39
C ALA A 75 -3.12 14.88 8.52
N LYS A 76 -3.67 13.74 8.99
CA LYS A 76 -2.87 12.52 9.15
C LYS A 76 -2.39 11.97 7.80
N ALA A 77 -3.22 12.01 6.76
CA ALA A 77 -2.83 11.56 5.42
C ALA A 77 -1.75 12.47 4.81
N THR A 78 -1.78 13.79 5.06
CA THR A 78 -0.72 14.71 4.64
C THR A 78 0.60 14.39 5.33
N LEU A 79 0.62 14.19 6.65
CA LEU A 79 1.81 13.75 7.37
C LEU A 79 2.27 12.38 6.88
N GLY A 80 1.34 11.45 6.64
CA GLY A 80 1.63 10.14 6.05
C GLY A 80 2.27 10.21 4.66
N ARG A 81 1.84 11.17 3.82
CA ARG A 81 2.49 11.44 2.52
C ARG A 81 3.95 11.87 2.70
N VAL A 82 4.23 12.77 3.63
CA VAL A 82 5.61 13.19 3.91
C VAL A 82 6.44 12.00 4.37
N LEU A 83 5.96 11.24 5.35
CA LEU A 83 6.63 10.04 5.85
C LEU A 83 6.90 9.01 4.74
N PHE A 84 5.94 8.77 3.85
CA PHE A 84 6.04 7.79 2.76
C PHE A 84 7.18 8.10 1.77
N TYR A 85 7.45 9.37 1.53
CA TYR A 85 8.47 9.82 0.59
C TYR A 85 9.80 10.19 1.24
N ASP A 86 9.84 10.36 2.57
CA ASP A 86 11.06 10.80 3.26
C ASP A 86 12.07 9.67 3.43
N LYS A 87 13.24 9.85 2.82
CA LYS A 87 14.36 8.93 2.95
C LYS A 87 14.97 8.91 4.36
N LYS A 88 14.66 9.91 5.22
CA LYS A 88 15.06 9.88 6.64
C LYS A 88 14.49 8.66 7.38
N LEU A 89 13.46 8.01 6.85
CA LEU A 89 12.90 6.79 7.41
C LEU A 89 13.82 5.58 7.23
N SER A 90 14.89 5.66 6.42
CA SER A 90 15.95 4.64 6.42
C SER A 90 17.16 5.08 7.23
N ILE A 91 17.95 4.09 7.69
CA ILE A 91 19.06 4.32 8.61
C ILE A 91 20.15 5.20 8.00
N ASP A 92 20.36 5.10 6.69
CA ASP A 92 21.38 5.81 5.92
C ASP A 92 20.82 6.94 5.04
N ASN A 93 19.51 7.25 5.12
CA ASN A 93 18.80 8.25 4.32
C ASN A 93 18.79 7.96 2.80
N THR A 94 18.87 6.71 2.39
CA THR A 94 18.88 6.36 0.97
C THR A 94 17.52 5.86 0.46
N ILE A 95 16.73 5.20 1.32
CA ILE A 95 15.49 4.50 0.99
C ILE A 95 14.28 5.16 1.67
N SER A 96 13.17 5.22 0.96
CA SER A 96 11.83 5.55 1.49
C SER A 96 10.83 4.50 1.00
N CYS A 97 9.58 4.52 1.50
CA CYS A 97 8.53 3.66 0.98
C CYS A 97 8.35 3.84 -0.53
N ALA A 98 8.44 5.09 -1.01
CA ALA A 98 8.34 5.42 -2.43
C ALA A 98 9.51 4.89 -3.29
N SER A 99 10.61 4.43 -2.69
CA SER A 99 11.71 3.80 -3.44
C SER A 99 11.28 2.45 -4.06
N CYS A 100 10.38 1.72 -3.36
CA CYS A 100 9.84 0.44 -3.78
C CYS A 100 8.38 0.53 -4.23
N HIS A 101 7.65 1.56 -3.83
CA HIS A 101 6.24 1.80 -4.18
C HIS A 101 6.11 3.11 -4.95
N LYS A 102 6.44 3.07 -6.24
CA LYS A 102 6.56 4.24 -7.12
C LYS A 102 5.20 4.60 -7.73
N GLN A 103 4.76 5.85 -7.56
CA GLN A 103 3.48 6.33 -8.12
C GLN A 103 3.36 6.06 -9.61
N ALA A 104 4.41 6.28 -10.39
CA ALA A 104 4.43 6.05 -11.83
C ALA A 104 4.11 4.59 -12.25
N PHE A 105 4.15 3.65 -11.32
CA PHE A 105 3.86 2.23 -11.51
C PHE A 105 2.72 1.75 -10.59
N ALA A 106 1.74 2.60 -10.35
CA ALA A 106 0.61 2.32 -9.45
C ALA A 106 1.06 1.90 -8.04
N PHE A 107 2.08 2.58 -7.51
CA PHE A 107 2.69 2.29 -6.21
C PHE A 107 3.23 0.86 -6.07
N SER A 108 3.87 0.35 -7.12
CA SER A 108 4.67 -0.87 -7.15
C SER A 108 6.07 -0.57 -7.70
N ASP A 109 6.87 -1.61 -8.02
CA ASP A 109 8.20 -1.48 -8.61
C ASP A 109 8.29 -2.24 -9.94
N THR A 110 9.22 -1.84 -10.80
CA THR A 110 9.56 -2.54 -12.06
C THR A 110 10.71 -3.54 -11.89
N ALA A 111 11.47 -3.42 -10.80
CA ALA A 111 12.53 -4.37 -10.46
C ALA A 111 11.96 -5.75 -10.10
N LEU A 112 12.75 -6.81 -10.28
CA LEU A 112 12.38 -8.16 -9.85
C LEU A 112 12.11 -8.17 -8.33
N ILE A 113 13.08 -7.66 -7.59
CA ILE A 113 13.03 -7.35 -6.16
C ILE A 113 13.64 -5.96 -5.96
N SER A 114 13.21 -5.25 -4.95
CA SER A 114 13.62 -3.86 -4.72
C SER A 114 14.92 -3.79 -3.92
N SER A 115 15.70 -2.72 -4.14
CA SER A 115 16.91 -2.44 -3.38
C SER A 115 16.58 -1.78 -2.05
N GLY A 116 17.25 -2.21 -1.00
CA GLY A 116 17.21 -1.59 0.32
C GLY A 116 18.56 -0.97 0.72
N VAL A 117 18.74 -0.72 2.00
CA VAL A 117 19.96 -0.10 2.55
C VAL A 117 21.15 -1.04 2.47
N ALA A 118 22.38 -0.48 2.32
CA ALA A 118 23.62 -1.22 2.29
C ALA A 118 23.63 -2.41 1.29
N SER A 119 23.07 -2.18 0.10
CA SER A 119 22.91 -3.19 -0.96
C SER A 119 22.01 -4.38 -0.57
N GLY A 120 21.19 -4.24 0.46
CA GLY A 120 20.13 -5.18 0.81
C GLY A 120 19.12 -5.31 -0.34
N LEU A 121 18.45 -6.46 -0.42
CA LEU A 121 17.41 -6.73 -1.40
C LEU A 121 16.18 -7.28 -0.69
N THR A 122 14.98 -6.88 -1.15
CA THR A 122 13.72 -7.45 -0.66
C THR A 122 13.63 -8.93 -1.03
N ASP A 123 12.93 -9.72 -0.23
CA ASP A 123 12.78 -11.17 -0.51
C ASP A 123 11.69 -11.45 -1.56
N ARG A 124 10.77 -10.50 -1.78
CA ARG A 124 9.64 -10.61 -2.72
C ARG A 124 9.45 -9.33 -3.50
N HIS A 125 8.78 -9.46 -4.65
CA HIS A 125 8.39 -8.32 -5.47
C HIS A 125 7.43 -7.37 -4.73
N SER A 126 7.58 -6.05 -4.94
CA SER A 126 6.73 -5.02 -4.29
C SER A 126 5.29 -5.08 -4.78
N MET A 127 4.35 -5.23 -3.85
CA MET A 127 2.91 -5.18 -4.14
C MET A 127 2.46 -3.76 -4.51
N ARG A 128 1.44 -3.67 -5.37
CA ARG A 128 0.74 -2.38 -5.59
C ARG A 128 -0.03 -1.98 -4.35
N LEU A 129 -0.07 -0.67 -4.06
CA LEU A 129 -0.78 -0.12 -2.90
C LEU A 129 -2.11 0.57 -3.29
N VAL A 130 -2.66 0.24 -4.46
CA VAL A 130 -3.92 0.83 -4.93
C VAL A 130 -5.11 0.13 -4.28
N ASN A 131 -6.07 0.93 -3.80
CA ASN A 131 -7.34 0.45 -3.23
C ASN A 131 -7.21 -0.42 -1.96
N GLU A 132 -6.10 -0.37 -1.25
CA GLU A 132 -5.88 -1.14 0.00
C GLU A 132 -6.95 -0.87 1.08
N ARG A 133 -7.66 0.26 1.00
CA ARG A 133 -8.80 0.61 1.85
C ARG A 133 -10.00 -0.31 1.66
N PHE A 134 -10.21 -0.81 0.45
CA PHE A 134 -11.49 -1.39 0.02
C PHE A 134 -11.50 -2.93 0.02
N GLY A 135 -10.47 -3.56 0.57
CA GLY A 135 -10.42 -5.00 0.82
C GLY A 135 -11.15 -5.41 2.10
N VAL A 136 -11.69 -6.62 2.13
CA VAL A 136 -12.18 -7.26 3.36
C VAL A 136 -11.01 -7.78 4.20
N GLU A 137 -9.95 -8.24 3.54
CA GLU A 137 -8.76 -8.71 4.22
C GLU A 137 -8.02 -7.56 4.91
N ALA A 138 -7.81 -7.72 6.20
CA ALA A 138 -7.12 -6.76 7.04
C ALA A 138 -5.67 -7.14 7.35
N LYS A 139 -5.19 -8.31 6.84
CA LYS A 139 -3.81 -8.75 6.98
C LYS A 139 -3.01 -8.37 5.75
N PHE A 140 -1.75 -7.99 5.95
CA PHE A 140 -0.91 -7.40 4.92
C PHE A 140 0.41 -8.14 4.73
N PHE A 141 1.15 -7.81 3.67
CA PHE A 141 2.21 -8.54 3.01
C PHE A 141 1.72 -9.73 2.19
N TRP A 142 2.59 -10.28 1.35
CA TRP A 142 2.31 -11.48 0.56
C TRP A 142 1.93 -12.70 1.40
N ASP A 143 2.46 -12.79 2.62
CA ASP A 143 2.26 -13.89 3.58
C ASP A 143 1.34 -13.51 4.74
N GLU A 144 0.66 -12.38 4.66
CA GLU A 144 -0.34 -11.92 5.64
C GLU A 144 0.17 -11.85 7.09
N ARG A 145 1.51 -11.69 7.28
CA ARG A 145 2.11 -11.66 8.62
C ARG A 145 1.78 -10.42 9.45
N ALA A 146 1.35 -9.33 8.83
CA ALA A 146 0.93 -8.12 9.54
C ALA A 146 -0.58 -8.14 9.76
N ALA A 147 -1.02 -8.00 11.02
CA ALA A 147 -2.43 -8.09 11.42
C ALA A 147 -3.27 -6.87 11.02
N SER A 148 -2.66 -5.75 10.63
CA SER A 148 -3.32 -4.53 10.13
C SER A 148 -2.37 -3.75 9.24
N LEU A 149 -2.88 -2.76 8.50
CA LEU A 149 -2.03 -1.88 7.71
C LEU A 149 -1.15 -1.01 8.61
N GLU A 150 -1.65 -0.56 9.75
CA GLU A 150 -0.86 0.16 10.75
C GLU A 150 0.36 -0.66 11.17
N ASN A 151 0.15 -1.92 11.56
CA ASN A 151 1.23 -2.83 11.95
C ASN A 151 2.18 -3.15 10.79
N GLN A 152 1.70 -3.14 9.54
CA GLN A 152 2.52 -3.38 8.36
C GLN A 152 3.52 -2.25 8.12
N THR A 153 3.11 -0.97 8.29
CA THR A 153 3.85 0.19 7.78
C THR A 153 5.23 0.39 8.41
N THR A 154 5.44 -0.05 9.66
CA THR A 154 6.75 0.08 10.35
C THR A 154 7.63 -1.17 10.25
N GLN A 155 7.10 -2.30 9.76
CA GLN A 155 7.91 -3.52 9.58
C GLN A 155 9.03 -3.36 8.54
N PRO A 156 8.81 -2.77 7.34
CA PRO A 156 9.91 -2.49 6.40
C PRO A 156 10.96 -1.53 6.98
N ILE A 157 10.54 -0.58 7.84
CA ILE A 157 11.45 0.34 8.53
C ILE A 157 12.38 -0.43 9.47
N ALA A 158 11.84 -1.41 10.20
CA ALA A 158 12.58 -2.27 11.11
C ALA A 158 13.29 -3.45 10.39
N ASP A 159 13.02 -3.70 9.12
CA ASP A 159 13.70 -4.76 8.37
C ASP A 159 15.16 -4.39 8.11
N HIS A 160 16.05 -5.37 8.36
CA HIS A 160 17.51 -5.18 8.27
C HIS A 160 17.95 -4.89 6.83
N LYS A 161 17.34 -5.52 5.84
CA LYS A 161 17.69 -5.38 4.43
C LYS A 161 16.99 -4.20 3.77
N GLU A 162 15.74 -3.86 4.18
CA GLU A 162 14.93 -2.85 3.53
C GLU A 162 15.30 -1.44 3.98
N MET A 163 14.95 -1.00 5.20
CA MET A 163 15.21 0.36 5.68
C MET A 163 16.16 0.42 6.88
N GLY A 164 16.47 -0.70 7.52
CA GLY A 164 17.65 -0.92 8.35
C GLY A 164 17.57 -0.55 9.83
N PHE A 165 16.45 0.00 10.35
CA PHE A 165 16.30 0.26 11.79
C PHE A 165 15.97 -1.01 12.59
N SER A 166 16.76 -2.06 12.39
CA SER A 166 16.46 -3.41 12.89
C SER A 166 16.76 -3.65 14.37
N GLY A 167 17.57 -2.81 15.00
CA GLY A 167 18.09 -3.07 16.34
C GLY A 167 19.03 -4.28 16.44
N GLN A 168 19.47 -4.83 15.30
CA GLN A 168 20.28 -6.04 15.23
C GLN A 168 21.62 -5.77 14.53
N ALA A 169 22.61 -6.63 14.79
CA ALA A 169 23.93 -6.59 14.15
C ALA A 169 24.59 -5.19 14.19
N GLY A 170 24.46 -4.48 15.31
CA GLY A 170 25.03 -3.14 15.51
C GLY A 170 24.23 -1.99 14.88
N ARG A 171 23.11 -2.24 14.23
CA ARG A 171 22.23 -1.18 13.73
C ARG A 171 21.29 -0.66 14.80
N ALA A 172 20.99 0.64 14.74
CA ALA A 172 19.99 1.28 15.59
C ALA A 172 18.59 0.69 15.34
N GLY A 173 17.73 0.71 16.36
CA GLY A 173 16.31 0.29 16.25
C GLY A 173 15.37 1.47 16.04
N ILE A 174 14.07 1.19 16.02
CA ILE A 174 13.00 2.15 15.77
C ILE A 174 13.06 3.39 16.70
N ALA A 175 13.48 3.23 17.96
CA ALA A 175 13.61 4.35 18.90
C ALA A 175 14.57 5.43 18.40
N SER A 176 15.64 5.05 17.70
CA SER A 176 16.59 5.99 17.10
C SER A 176 15.97 6.73 15.90
N LEU A 177 15.10 6.07 15.12
CA LEU A 177 14.32 6.76 14.09
C LEU A 177 13.39 7.80 14.72
N LEU A 178 12.63 7.44 15.77
CA LEU A 178 11.72 8.37 16.43
C LEU A 178 12.46 9.62 16.94
N ALA A 179 13.64 9.43 17.58
CA ALA A 179 14.49 10.54 18.01
C ALA A 179 15.00 11.40 16.82
N LYS A 180 15.38 10.78 15.71
CA LYS A 180 15.80 11.46 14.48
C LYS A 180 14.69 12.33 13.87
N LEU A 181 13.46 11.80 13.81
CA LEU A 181 12.32 12.55 13.32
C LEU A 181 11.94 13.68 14.29
N GLN A 182 11.96 13.42 15.61
CA GLN A 182 11.72 14.42 16.65
C GLN A 182 12.68 15.60 16.58
N ALA A 183 13.92 15.38 16.15
CA ALA A 183 14.94 16.42 15.96
C ALA A 183 14.81 17.17 14.62
N THR A 184 13.78 16.88 13.81
CA THR A 184 13.59 17.47 12.48
C THR A 184 12.46 18.51 12.53
N ASP A 185 12.76 19.78 12.24
CA ASP A 185 11.85 20.92 12.46
C ASP A 185 10.52 20.78 11.73
N TYR A 186 10.50 20.38 10.45
CA TYR A 186 9.25 20.20 9.72
C TYR A 186 8.37 19.09 10.30
N TYR A 187 8.95 18.06 10.94
CA TYR A 187 8.14 17.07 11.66
C TYR A 187 7.54 17.65 12.93
N ASN A 188 8.24 18.51 13.66
CA ASN A 188 7.67 19.19 14.81
C ASN A 188 6.44 20.02 14.43
N GLU A 189 6.49 20.77 13.31
CA GLU A 189 5.33 21.51 12.80
C GLU A 189 4.21 20.57 12.35
N LEU A 190 4.52 19.52 11.58
CA LEU A 190 3.54 18.56 11.07
C LEU A 190 2.86 17.78 12.20
N PHE A 191 3.60 17.29 13.20
CA PHE A 191 3.01 16.57 14.35
C PHE A 191 2.17 17.52 15.21
N LYS A 192 2.64 18.74 15.46
CA LYS A 192 1.87 19.75 16.19
C LYS A 192 0.56 20.08 15.48
N PHE A 193 0.59 20.23 14.16
CA PHE A 193 -0.60 20.47 13.35
C PHE A 193 -1.58 19.29 13.43
N THR A 194 -1.06 18.06 13.34
CA THR A 194 -1.87 16.83 13.23
C THR A 194 -2.42 16.35 14.57
N TYR A 195 -1.64 16.48 15.66
CA TYR A 195 -1.95 15.91 16.99
C TYR A 195 -2.05 16.96 18.10
N GLY A 196 -1.74 18.22 17.84
CA GLY A 196 -1.73 19.29 18.85
C GLY A 196 -0.42 19.38 19.64
N ASP A 197 0.48 18.41 19.52
CA ASP A 197 1.81 18.36 20.15
C ASP A 197 2.87 17.82 19.20
N ILE A 198 4.15 18.02 19.53
CA ILE A 198 5.28 17.65 18.68
C ILE A 198 5.75 16.19 18.86
N THR A 199 5.11 15.39 19.71
CA THR A 199 5.60 14.07 20.11
C THR A 199 5.55 13.08 18.93
N VAL A 200 6.70 12.52 18.59
CA VAL A 200 6.82 11.47 17.56
C VAL A 200 6.81 10.10 18.23
N THR A 201 5.82 9.26 17.87
CA THR A 201 5.73 7.88 18.37
C THR A 201 5.49 6.90 17.23
N GLU A 202 5.85 5.65 17.41
CA GLU A 202 5.61 4.61 16.40
C GLU A 202 4.12 4.46 16.05
N PRO A 203 3.17 4.41 17.01
CA PRO A 203 1.74 4.38 16.66
C PRO A 203 1.28 5.56 15.80
N ARG A 204 1.78 6.78 16.05
CA ARG A 204 1.45 7.95 15.24
C ARG A 204 2.02 7.84 13.81
N LEU A 205 3.22 7.25 13.63
CA LEU A 205 3.75 6.94 12.30
C LEU A 205 2.85 5.93 11.58
N GLN A 206 2.47 4.85 12.26
CA GLN A 206 1.60 3.79 11.75
C GLN A 206 0.24 4.35 11.32
N GLU A 207 -0.39 5.18 12.15
CA GLU A 207 -1.66 5.83 11.82
C GLU A 207 -1.56 6.72 10.57
N CYS A 208 -0.53 7.54 10.47
CA CYS A 208 -0.38 8.47 9.35
C CYS A 208 -0.03 7.76 8.04
N LEU A 209 0.91 6.83 8.08
CA LEU A 209 1.32 6.05 6.90
C LEU A 209 0.15 5.23 6.35
N SER A 210 -0.60 4.53 7.23
CA SER A 210 -1.74 3.73 6.81
C SER A 210 -2.89 4.58 6.25
N GLN A 211 -3.15 5.78 6.81
CA GLN A 211 -4.14 6.70 6.24
C GLN A 211 -3.72 7.19 4.85
N PHE A 212 -2.45 7.52 4.63
CA PHE A 212 -1.95 7.90 3.31
C PHE A 212 -2.11 6.73 2.32
N ILE A 213 -1.67 5.53 2.66
CA ILE A 213 -1.79 4.34 1.79
C ILE A 213 -3.26 4.06 1.47
N ARG A 214 -4.16 4.06 2.45
CA ARG A 214 -5.60 3.88 2.24
C ARG A 214 -6.23 4.99 1.39
N SER A 215 -5.61 6.16 1.31
CA SER A 215 -6.09 7.25 0.46
C SER A 215 -5.82 7.03 -1.04
N ILE A 216 -4.90 6.12 -1.39
CA ILE A 216 -4.54 5.82 -2.78
C ILE A 216 -5.66 4.98 -3.38
N GLN A 217 -6.48 5.61 -4.24
CA GLN A 217 -7.63 4.94 -4.85
C GLN A 217 -7.65 5.12 -6.37
N SER A 218 -8.17 4.10 -7.08
CA SER A 218 -8.34 4.07 -8.52
C SER A 218 -9.73 3.56 -8.86
N PHE A 219 -10.61 4.47 -9.28
CA PHE A 219 -12.00 4.22 -9.67
C PHE A 219 -12.40 5.01 -10.91
N ASP A 220 -11.44 5.35 -11.76
CA ASP A 220 -11.61 6.06 -13.03
C ASP A 220 -11.31 5.18 -14.25
N ALA A 221 -11.29 3.87 -14.06
CA ALA A 221 -11.02 2.89 -15.10
C ALA A 221 -12.23 2.73 -16.06
N LYS A 222 -11.99 2.19 -17.25
CA LYS A 222 -13.06 1.82 -18.21
C LYS A 222 -14.12 0.93 -17.56
N TYR A 223 -13.70 0.01 -16.68
CA TYR A 223 -14.57 -0.82 -15.86
C TYR A 223 -15.53 0.02 -15.03
N ASP A 224 -15.04 1.03 -14.32
CA ASP A 224 -15.86 1.83 -13.41
C ASP A 224 -16.94 2.61 -14.15
N VAL A 225 -16.60 3.14 -15.33
CA VAL A 225 -17.56 3.81 -16.22
C VAL A 225 -18.65 2.85 -16.68
N GLY A 226 -18.31 1.62 -17.04
CA GLY A 226 -19.27 0.60 -17.45
C GLY A 226 -20.13 0.08 -16.30
N ARG A 227 -19.50 -0.18 -15.15
CA ARG A 227 -20.18 -0.70 -13.96
C ARG A 227 -21.24 0.29 -13.42
N ALA A 228 -20.98 1.58 -13.53
CA ALA A 228 -21.91 2.62 -13.10
C ALA A 228 -23.19 2.66 -13.94
N GLN A 229 -23.22 2.06 -15.12
CA GLN A 229 -24.37 2.04 -16.05
C GLN A 229 -25.26 0.80 -15.88
N VAL A 230 -24.89 -0.13 -15.03
CA VAL A 230 -25.61 -1.40 -14.83
C VAL A 230 -25.79 -1.72 -13.34
N ASN A 231 -26.72 -2.60 -13.01
CA ASN A 231 -27.05 -2.90 -11.63
C ASN A 231 -26.02 -3.83 -10.94
N ASN A 232 -25.33 -4.67 -11.69
CA ASN A 232 -24.36 -5.62 -11.15
C ASN A 232 -23.30 -6.02 -12.19
N ASP A 233 -22.23 -6.68 -11.72
CA ASP A 233 -21.09 -7.06 -12.55
C ASP A 233 -21.37 -8.15 -13.58
N ARG A 234 -22.45 -8.92 -13.43
CA ARG A 234 -22.79 -10.00 -14.36
C ARG A 234 -23.48 -9.48 -15.64
N GLN A 235 -24.04 -8.28 -15.60
CA GLN A 235 -24.62 -7.68 -16.80
C GLN A 235 -23.52 -7.24 -17.78
N PRO A 236 -23.73 -7.34 -19.10
CA PRO A 236 -22.82 -6.76 -20.07
C PRO A 236 -22.67 -5.26 -19.86
N PHE A 237 -21.42 -4.76 -19.91
CA PHE A 237 -21.15 -3.32 -19.78
C PHE A 237 -21.29 -2.66 -21.18
N PRO A 238 -22.11 -1.59 -21.30
CA PRO A 238 -22.37 -0.95 -22.59
C PRO A 238 -21.13 -0.36 -23.29
N ASN A 239 -20.13 0.06 -22.48
CA ASN A 239 -18.88 0.64 -22.98
C ASN A 239 -17.79 -0.40 -23.29
N PHE A 240 -18.06 -1.70 -23.04
CA PHE A 240 -17.12 -2.78 -23.30
C PHE A 240 -17.32 -3.33 -24.72
N THR A 241 -16.23 -3.76 -25.33
CA THR A 241 -16.29 -4.58 -26.53
C THR A 241 -16.87 -5.96 -26.21
N ALA A 242 -17.27 -6.72 -27.24
CA ALA A 242 -17.74 -8.10 -27.05
C ALA A 242 -16.66 -8.97 -26.37
N GLN A 243 -15.39 -8.80 -26.75
CA GLN A 243 -14.26 -9.53 -26.17
C GLN A 243 -14.05 -9.19 -24.68
N GLU A 244 -14.14 -7.91 -24.29
CA GLU A 244 -14.02 -7.47 -22.89
C GLU A 244 -15.17 -8.00 -22.03
N ASN A 245 -16.42 -7.98 -22.55
CA ASN A 245 -17.55 -8.58 -21.85
C ASN A 245 -17.42 -10.10 -21.73
N THR A 246 -16.95 -10.80 -22.76
CA THR A 246 -16.65 -12.24 -22.69
C THR A 246 -15.58 -12.51 -21.63
N GLY A 247 -14.50 -11.72 -21.61
CA GLY A 247 -13.44 -11.84 -20.59
C GLY A 247 -13.93 -11.61 -19.18
N LYS A 248 -14.81 -10.61 -18.99
CA LYS A 248 -15.48 -10.33 -17.72
C LYS A 248 -16.35 -11.51 -17.27
N ASP A 249 -17.13 -12.09 -18.15
CA ASP A 249 -17.98 -13.23 -17.84
C ASP A 249 -17.15 -14.47 -17.47
N LEU A 250 -16.10 -14.78 -18.24
CA LEU A 250 -15.15 -15.84 -17.91
C LEU A 250 -14.49 -15.65 -16.55
N PHE A 251 -14.11 -14.42 -16.22
CA PHE A 251 -13.50 -14.07 -14.93
C PHE A 251 -14.44 -14.30 -13.74
N LEU A 252 -15.72 -13.88 -13.90
CA LEU A 252 -16.73 -13.91 -12.83
C LEU A 252 -17.39 -15.30 -12.65
N THR A 253 -17.47 -16.07 -13.71
CA THR A 253 -18.20 -17.35 -13.70
C THR A 253 -17.31 -18.48 -13.19
N PRO A 254 -17.77 -19.28 -12.21
CA PRO A 254 -17.03 -20.46 -11.77
C PRO A 254 -16.85 -21.48 -12.89
N PRO A 255 -15.74 -22.23 -12.91
CA PRO A 255 -15.55 -23.37 -13.80
C PRO A 255 -16.43 -24.56 -13.39
N VAL A 256 -16.78 -25.39 -14.36
CA VAL A 256 -17.40 -26.70 -14.16
C VAL A 256 -16.34 -27.76 -14.46
N PHE A 257 -16.10 -28.66 -13.49
CA PHE A 257 -15.07 -29.69 -13.60
C PHE A 257 -15.69 -31.10 -13.70
N ASP A 258 -14.97 -32.00 -14.37
CA ASP A 258 -15.20 -33.42 -14.27
C ASP A 258 -14.59 -34.04 -12.98
N GLY A 259 -14.75 -35.33 -12.78
CA GLY A 259 -14.20 -36.06 -11.62
C GLY A 259 -12.67 -36.04 -11.53
N ASN A 260 -11.97 -35.68 -12.61
CA ASN A 260 -10.50 -35.61 -12.69
C ASN A 260 -9.94 -34.18 -12.56
N SER A 261 -10.79 -33.22 -12.14
CA SER A 261 -10.42 -31.78 -12.05
C SER A 261 -10.09 -31.13 -13.40
N SER A 262 -10.58 -31.69 -14.53
CA SER A 262 -10.51 -31.07 -15.84
C SER A 262 -11.76 -30.26 -16.11
N ARG A 263 -11.58 -28.99 -16.52
CA ARG A 263 -12.70 -28.10 -16.86
C ARG A 263 -13.42 -28.61 -18.12
N ILE A 264 -14.73 -28.79 -17.99
CA ILE A 264 -15.63 -29.20 -19.08
C ILE A 264 -16.65 -28.13 -19.46
N GLY A 265 -16.66 -26.98 -18.77
CA GLY A 265 -17.56 -25.84 -19.02
C GLY A 265 -17.43 -24.74 -18.00
N GLY A 266 -18.35 -23.78 -18.04
CA GLY A 266 -18.33 -22.61 -17.17
C GLY A 266 -17.22 -21.61 -17.51
N GLY A 267 -16.93 -20.71 -16.57
CA GLY A 267 -15.88 -19.70 -16.68
C GLY A 267 -14.51 -20.16 -16.17
N LEU A 268 -13.70 -19.21 -15.70
CA LEU A 268 -12.36 -19.47 -15.14
C LEU A 268 -12.29 -19.29 -13.63
N GLY A 269 -13.31 -18.67 -13.00
CA GLY A 269 -13.44 -18.56 -11.55
C GLY A 269 -12.47 -17.62 -10.84
N CYS A 270 -11.82 -16.69 -11.56
CA CYS A 270 -10.84 -15.76 -10.99
C CYS A 270 -11.41 -14.92 -9.85
N ASN A 271 -12.73 -14.61 -9.92
CA ASN A 271 -13.48 -13.91 -8.90
C ASN A 271 -13.49 -14.62 -7.53
N GLY A 272 -13.18 -15.90 -7.47
CA GLY A 272 -13.08 -16.65 -6.21
C GLY A 272 -11.95 -16.17 -5.29
N CYS A 273 -10.92 -15.54 -5.86
CA CYS A 273 -9.78 -14.96 -5.12
C CYS A 273 -9.68 -13.45 -5.28
N HIS A 274 -10.12 -12.89 -6.42
CA HIS A 274 -10.09 -11.48 -6.75
C HIS A 274 -11.52 -10.95 -6.90
N ASN A 275 -12.17 -10.68 -5.76
CA ASN A 275 -13.61 -10.39 -5.72
C ASN A 275 -13.94 -9.04 -6.37
N ALA A 276 -14.82 -9.07 -7.37
CA ALA A 276 -15.43 -7.88 -7.92
C ALA A 276 -16.40 -7.24 -6.91
N PRO A 277 -16.59 -5.91 -6.92
CA PRO A 277 -16.06 -4.94 -7.88
C PRO A 277 -14.67 -4.38 -7.52
N GLU A 278 -14.10 -4.70 -6.38
CA GLU A 278 -12.80 -4.18 -5.94
C GLU A 278 -11.63 -4.94 -6.58
N PHE A 279 -11.85 -6.18 -7.02
CA PHE A 279 -10.82 -7.09 -7.53
C PHE A 279 -9.68 -7.31 -6.54
N ASP A 280 -10.02 -7.25 -5.27
CA ASP A 280 -9.13 -7.41 -4.15
C ASP A 280 -9.30 -8.80 -3.53
N ILE A 281 -8.57 -9.04 -2.46
CA ILE A 281 -8.41 -10.31 -1.79
C ILE A 281 -9.72 -10.85 -1.20
N ASP A 282 -9.93 -12.13 -1.37
CA ASP A 282 -10.73 -12.95 -0.47
C ASP A 282 -9.87 -13.32 0.75
N PRO A 283 -10.30 -13.04 1.99
CA PRO A 283 -9.49 -13.27 3.18
C PRO A 283 -9.16 -14.75 3.48
N ASN A 284 -9.72 -15.68 2.72
CA ASN A 284 -9.44 -17.11 2.84
C ASN A 284 -8.52 -17.64 1.73
N THR A 285 -7.91 -16.77 0.92
CA THR A 285 -6.97 -17.21 -0.11
C THR A 285 -5.75 -17.89 0.52
N ARG A 286 -5.20 -18.85 -0.25
CA ARG A 286 -3.98 -19.56 0.08
C ARG A 286 -2.99 -19.47 -1.09
N ASN A 287 -1.92 -20.25 -1.03
CA ASN A 287 -0.90 -20.26 -2.08
C ASN A 287 -1.52 -20.61 -3.44
N ASN A 288 -1.12 -19.89 -4.47
CA ASN A 288 -1.63 -20.05 -5.84
C ASN A 288 -0.81 -21.00 -6.71
N GLY A 289 0.12 -21.75 -6.09
CA GLY A 289 1.00 -22.68 -6.80
C GLY A 289 2.21 -22.05 -7.47
N VAL A 290 2.46 -20.73 -7.31
CA VAL A 290 3.77 -20.14 -7.55
C VAL A 290 4.57 -20.35 -6.27
N ILE A 291 5.58 -21.20 -6.30
CA ILE A 291 6.32 -21.64 -5.10
C ILE A 291 7.80 -21.28 -5.11
N ALA A 292 8.32 -20.74 -6.22
CA ALA A 292 9.73 -20.34 -6.28
C ALA A 292 10.00 -19.13 -5.37
N LEU A 293 11.23 -19.00 -4.91
CA LEU A 293 11.76 -17.74 -4.39
C LEU A 293 11.93 -16.74 -5.54
N ALA A 294 11.89 -15.45 -5.25
CA ALA A 294 12.19 -14.42 -6.25
C ALA A 294 13.67 -14.51 -6.71
N VAL A 295 14.56 -14.84 -5.79
CA VAL A 295 16.00 -15.04 -6.03
C VAL A 295 16.51 -16.20 -5.18
N GLY A 296 17.42 -16.99 -5.76
CA GLY A 296 18.02 -18.14 -5.08
C GLY A 296 17.25 -19.44 -5.30
N ALA A 297 17.70 -20.50 -4.64
CA ALA A 297 17.08 -21.82 -4.65
C ALA A 297 16.21 -22.02 -3.41
N GLY A 298 15.05 -22.67 -3.57
CA GLY A 298 14.13 -22.99 -2.48
C GLY A 298 12.67 -22.78 -2.86
N GLN A 299 11.80 -22.87 -1.87
CA GLN A 299 10.36 -22.69 -2.07
C GLN A 299 9.78 -21.69 -1.06
N ASP A 300 8.89 -20.83 -1.55
CA ASP A 300 8.07 -19.94 -0.76
C ASP A 300 6.59 -20.32 -0.90
N VAL A 301 6.15 -21.24 -0.04
CA VAL A 301 4.75 -21.70 -0.02
C VAL A 301 3.87 -20.91 0.95
N ASN A 302 4.42 -19.90 1.64
CA ASN A 302 3.70 -19.11 2.64
C ASN A 302 3.00 -17.88 2.04
N VAL A 303 3.16 -17.63 0.75
CA VAL A 303 2.45 -16.57 0.03
C VAL A 303 0.97 -16.98 -0.11
N THR A 304 0.09 -16.19 0.49
CA THR A 304 -1.35 -16.48 0.59
C THR A 304 -2.21 -15.33 0.08
N ARG A 305 -1.69 -14.08 0.09
CA ARG A 305 -2.45 -12.91 -0.33
C ARG A 305 -2.62 -12.83 -1.86
N ALA A 306 -3.87 -12.70 -2.31
CA ALA A 306 -4.21 -12.34 -3.68
C ALA A 306 -4.30 -10.80 -3.79
N PRO A 307 -3.33 -10.10 -4.38
CA PRO A 307 -3.35 -8.64 -4.46
C PRO A 307 -4.41 -8.14 -5.43
N THR A 308 -4.75 -6.85 -5.31
CA THR A 308 -5.67 -6.19 -6.25
C THR A 308 -5.23 -6.35 -7.71
N LEU A 309 -6.18 -6.55 -8.60
CA LEU A 309 -5.97 -6.57 -10.05
C LEU A 309 -6.17 -5.18 -10.70
N ARG A 310 -6.46 -4.16 -9.89
CA ARG A 310 -6.52 -2.78 -10.39
C ARG A 310 -5.14 -2.32 -10.84
N ASP A 311 -5.10 -1.58 -11.93
CA ASP A 311 -3.87 -0.97 -12.45
C ASP A 311 -2.72 -1.96 -12.70
N LEU A 312 -3.04 -3.17 -13.20
CA LEU A 312 -2.02 -4.11 -13.71
C LEU A 312 -1.25 -3.53 -14.90
N VAL A 313 -1.96 -2.75 -15.72
CA VAL A 313 -1.41 -2.04 -16.88
C VAL A 313 -1.63 -0.54 -16.70
N ASN A 314 -0.81 0.27 -17.40
CA ASN A 314 -1.03 1.70 -17.52
C ASN A 314 -2.13 2.02 -18.56
N ASN A 315 -2.44 3.30 -18.74
CA ASN A 315 -3.45 3.77 -19.69
C ASN A 315 -3.12 3.48 -21.18
N ARG A 316 -1.89 3.02 -21.49
CA ARG A 316 -1.50 2.53 -22.83
C ARG A 316 -1.68 1.03 -22.97
N GLY A 317 -2.13 0.33 -21.93
CA GLY A 317 -2.27 -1.13 -21.90
C GLY A 317 -0.96 -1.89 -21.75
N GLU A 318 0.13 -1.20 -21.36
CA GLU A 318 1.43 -1.78 -21.07
C GLU A 318 1.47 -2.24 -19.61
N LEU A 319 2.09 -3.39 -19.35
CA LEU A 319 2.23 -3.89 -17.99
C LEU A 319 3.01 -2.89 -17.11
N ASN A 320 2.43 -2.49 -15.98
CA ASN A 320 3.04 -1.53 -15.08
C ASN A 320 4.23 -2.09 -14.33
N THR A 321 4.14 -3.35 -13.95
CA THR A 321 5.05 -3.99 -13.02
C THR A 321 5.12 -5.48 -13.33
N ARG A 322 6.01 -6.17 -12.68
CA ARG A 322 6.10 -7.63 -12.72
C ARG A 322 4.95 -8.25 -11.91
N LEU A 323 4.63 -9.48 -12.18
CA LEU A 323 3.52 -10.20 -11.57
C LEU A 323 4.01 -11.34 -10.66
N MET A 324 3.15 -11.75 -9.73
CA MET A 324 3.40 -12.71 -8.66
C MET A 324 4.43 -12.21 -7.63
N HIS A 325 4.53 -12.86 -6.49
CA HIS A 325 5.48 -12.51 -5.43
C HIS A 325 6.95 -12.65 -5.85
N THR A 326 7.19 -13.49 -6.84
CA THR A 326 8.53 -13.68 -7.43
C THR A 326 8.91 -12.55 -8.41
N GLY A 327 7.93 -11.80 -8.93
CA GLY A 327 8.15 -10.89 -10.06
C GLY A 327 8.57 -11.61 -11.36
N GLY A 328 8.42 -12.94 -11.43
CA GLY A 328 8.90 -13.76 -12.55
C GLY A 328 8.04 -13.64 -13.81
N ILE A 329 6.78 -13.31 -13.69
CA ILE A 329 5.84 -13.19 -14.83
C ILE A 329 5.81 -11.75 -15.33
N ARG A 330 5.91 -11.59 -16.67
CA ARG A 330 6.07 -10.29 -17.34
C ARG A 330 4.95 -9.93 -18.33
N ASP A 331 3.90 -10.72 -18.39
CA ASP A 331 2.73 -10.45 -19.21
C ASP A 331 1.47 -11.08 -18.63
N LEU A 332 0.31 -10.52 -18.98
CA LEU A 332 -0.98 -10.97 -18.45
C LEU A 332 -1.39 -12.34 -18.99
N ALA A 333 -1.03 -12.68 -20.23
CA ALA A 333 -1.40 -13.96 -20.83
C ALA A 333 -0.70 -15.12 -20.10
N THR A 334 0.59 -14.97 -19.79
CA THR A 334 1.34 -15.92 -18.96
C THR A 334 0.75 -16.03 -17.56
N ALA A 335 0.32 -14.92 -16.93
CA ALA A 335 -0.31 -14.96 -15.62
C ALA A 335 -1.64 -15.71 -15.63
N VAL A 336 -2.48 -15.52 -16.64
CA VAL A 336 -3.73 -16.27 -16.83
C VAL A 336 -3.44 -17.74 -17.11
N SER A 337 -2.46 -18.03 -17.98
CA SER A 337 -2.07 -19.40 -18.38
C SER A 337 -1.52 -20.22 -17.21
N HIS A 338 -0.91 -19.57 -16.18
CA HIS A 338 -0.45 -20.24 -14.98
C HIS A 338 -1.58 -21.10 -14.34
N TYR A 339 -2.79 -20.57 -14.28
CA TYR A 339 -3.94 -21.27 -13.70
C TYR A 339 -4.49 -22.39 -14.61
N GLY A 340 -4.05 -22.46 -15.86
CA GLY A 340 -4.45 -23.47 -16.83
C GLY A 340 -3.79 -24.83 -16.66
N GLY A 341 -2.60 -24.91 -16.04
CA GLY A 341 -1.88 -26.16 -15.91
C GLY A 341 -0.46 -26.06 -15.34
N PHE A 342 -0.05 -24.86 -14.88
CA PHE A 342 1.28 -24.62 -14.33
C PHE A 342 1.29 -24.42 -12.80
N ILE A 343 0.23 -24.83 -12.12
CA ILE A 343 0.08 -24.76 -10.66
C ILE A 343 0.91 -25.86 -10.02
N ASN A 344 1.87 -25.50 -9.17
CA ASN A 344 2.60 -26.48 -8.37
C ASN A 344 1.79 -26.85 -7.12
N ASP A 345 1.50 -28.14 -6.98
CA ASP A 345 0.88 -28.65 -5.76
C ASP A 345 1.81 -28.49 -4.56
N ASN A 346 1.26 -28.04 -3.44
CA ASN A 346 2.02 -27.86 -2.21
C ASN A 346 1.08 -27.87 -0.99
N ARG A 347 1.66 -27.98 0.21
CA ARG A 347 0.91 -28.10 1.48
C ARG A 347 -0.03 -26.91 1.78
N ASN A 348 0.24 -25.75 1.21
CA ASN A 348 -0.53 -24.52 1.42
C ASN A 348 -1.35 -24.13 0.18
N LEU A 349 -1.42 -24.98 -0.85
CA LEU A 349 -2.18 -24.67 -2.06
C LEU A 349 -3.65 -24.38 -1.73
N ASP A 350 -4.20 -23.34 -2.37
CA ASP A 350 -5.61 -22.98 -2.22
C ASP A 350 -6.52 -24.12 -2.67
N GLN A 351 -7.49 -24.48 -1.81
CA GLN A 351 -8.38 -25.61 -2.09
C GLN A 351 -9.30 -25.38 -3.29
N ARG A 352 -9.55 -24.13 -3.67
CA ARG A 352 -10.27 -23.80 -4.91
C ARG A 352 -9.53 -24.24 -6.16
N LEU A 353 -8.22 -24.44 -6.06
CA LEU A 353 -7.38 -24.98 -7.13
C LEU A 353 -7.31 -26.52 -7.14
N LYS A 354 -8.03 -27.19 -6.22
CA LYS A 354 -8.21 -28.64 -6.14
C LYS A 354 -9.70 -29.01 -6.08
N PRO A 355 -10.45 -28.88 -7.18
CA PRO A 355 -11.92 -28.97 -7.16
C PRO A 355 -12.46 -30.30 -6.64
N ASN A 356 -11.72 -31.41 -6.76
CA ASN A 356 -12.07 -32.71 -6.17
C ASN A 356 -11.31 -33.00 -4.86
N GLY A 357 -10.60 -32.02 -4.29
CA GLY A 357 -9.81 -32.14 -3.07
C GLY A 357 -8.47 -32.89 -3.21
N VAL A 358 -8.18 -33.46 -4.37
CA VAL A 358 -6.99 -34.29 -4.62
C VAL A 358 -6.16 -33.71 -5.74
N ASN A 359 -6.74 -33.60 -6.93
CA ASN A 359 -6.02 -33.21 -8.13
C ASN A 359 -6.06 -31.68 -8.32
N VAL A 360 -4.94 -31.11 -8.70
CA VAL A 360 -4.87 -29.71 -9.14
C VAL A 360 -5.72 -29.54 -10.41
N GLN A 361 -6.43 -28.43 -10.48
CA GLN A 361 -7.29 -28.10 -11.60
C GLN A 361 -6.54 -28.04 -12.94
N ARG A 362 -7.27 -28.36 -14.02
CA ARG A 362 -6.87 -28.13 -15.41
C ARG A 362 -7.96 -27.33 -16.10
N LEU A 363 -7.71 -26.05 -16.32
CA LEU A 363 -8.74 -25.18 -16.92
C LEU A 363 -8.92 -25.39 -18.42
N ASN A 364 -8.04 -26.13 -19.10
CA ASN A 364 -8.11 -26.41 -20.55
C ASN A 364 -8.30 -25.12 -21.36
N LEU A 365 -7.51 -24.09 -21.01
CA LEU A 365 -7.64 -22.73 -21.54
C LEU A 365 -7.48 -22.70 -23.08
N GLN A 366 -8.43 -22.08 -23.74
CA GLN A 366 -8.31 -21.79 -25.17
C GLN A 366 -7.64 -20.42 -25.39
N PRO A 367 -6.86 -20.24 -26.47
CA PRO A 367 -6.22 -18.96 -26.77
C PRO A 367 -7.19 -17.76 -26.78
N ALA A 368 -8.41 -17.96 -27.28
CA ALA A 368 -9.44 -16.93 -27.31
C ALA A 368 -9.93 -16.54 -25.89
N GLU A 369 -10.01 -17.49 -24.96
CA GLU A 369 -10.39 -17.23 -23.56
C GLU A 369 -9.30 -16.42 -22.85
N ILE A 370 -8.03 -16.79 -23.04
CA ILE A 370 -6.89 -16.05 -22.52
C ILE A 370 -6.92 -14.61 -23.02
N ALA A 371 -7.09 -14.42 -24.34
CA ALA A 371 -7.15 -13.10 -24.96
C ALA A 371 -8.33 -12.27 -24.43
N ALA A 372 -9.49 -12.89 -24.19
CA ALA A 372 -10.66 -12.21 -23.65
C ALA A 372 -10.46 -11.78 -22.19
N VAL A 373 -9.92 -12.65 -21.33
CA VAL A 373 -9.63 -12.29 -19.92
C VAL A 373 -8.54 -11.21 -19.87
N VAL A 374 -7.51 -11.26 -20.69
CA VAL A 374 -6.50 -10.20 -20.78
C VAL A 374 -7.13 -8.87 -21.23
N ALA A 375 -8.05 -8.89 -22.20
CA ALA A 375 -8.77 -7.70 -22.62
C ALA A 375 -9.60 -7.11 -21.47
N PHE A 376 -10.29 -7.95 -20.71
CA PHE A 376 -11.00 -7.53 -19.51
C PHE A 376 -10.07 -6.94 -18.43
N LEU A 377 -8.98 -7.62 -18.07
CA LEU A 377 -8.02 -7.14 -17.06
C LEU A 377 -7.46 -5.75 -17.40
N LYS A 378 -7.25 -5.46 -18.70
CA LYS A 378 -6.82 -4.14 -19.15
C LYS A 378 -7.85 -3.05 -18.89
N THR A 379 -9.13 -3.37 -18.80
CA THR A 379 -10.19 -2.39 -18.47
C THR A 379 -10.16 -1.90 -17.03
N LEU A 380 -9.38 -2.55 -16.14
CA LEU A 380 -9.25 -2.20 -14.73
C LEU A 380 -8.19 -1.11 -14.47
N ALA A 381 -7.55 -0.58 -15.52
CA ALA A 381 -6.55 0.48 -15.41
C ALA A 381 -7.20 1.85 -15.38
N GLY A 382 -6.88 2.63 -14.35
CA GLY A 382 -7.22 4.05 -14.22
C GLY A 382 -6.15 4.97 -14.81
N THR A 383 -6.30 6.26 -14.57
CA THR A 383 -5.37 7.31 -15.02
C THR A 383 -4.89 8.18 -13.87
N ASN A 384 -5.78 8.51 -12.93
CA ASN A 384 -5.51 9.49 -11.87
C ASN A 384 -4.44 9.03 -10.89
N VAL A 385 -4.37 7.74 -10.59
CA VAL A 385 -3.40 7.20 -9.62
C VAL A 385 -1.95 7.52 -9.99
N TYR A 386 -1.66 7.64 -11.29
CA TYR A 386 -0.29 7.90 -11.80
C TYR A 386 0.12 9.36 -11.75
N THR A 387 -0.84 10.29 -11.73
CA THR A 387 -0.59 11.72 -12.01
C THR A 387 -1.13 12.68 -10.95
N ASP A 388 -2.05 12.24 -10.09
CA ASP A 388 -2.64 13.12 -9.09
C ASP A 388 -1.58 13.57 -8.08
N LYS A 389 -1.40 14.88 -7.99
CA LYS A 389 -0.39 15.55 -7.16
C LYS A 389 -0.55 15.28 -5.67
N LYS A 390 -1.78 14.98 -5.20
CA LYS A 390 -2.00 14.67 -3.77
C LYS A 390 -1.26 13.40 -3.32
N TRP A 391 -0.94 12.49 -4.25
CA TRP A 391 -0.18 11.27 -3.98
C TRP A 391 1.29 11.34 -4.46
N ALA A 392 1.69 12.41 -5.15
CA ALA A 392 3.06 12.59 -5.63
C ALA A 392 4.03 12.91 -4.49
N THR A 393 5.34 12.85 -4.77
CA THR A 393 6.36 13.29 -3.81
C THR A 393 6.12 14.74 -3.38
N PRO A 394 6.17 15.06 -2.07
CA PRO A 394 6.16 16.43 -1.61
C PRO A 394 7.57 17.07 -1.62
N PHE A 395 8.62 16.28 -1.81
CA PHE A 395 10.00 16.75 -1.85
C PHE A 395 10.37 17.22 -3.27
N ASN A 396 11.14 18.30 -3.34
CA ASN A 396 11.67 18.84 -4.59
C ASN A 396 12.80 17.99 -5.16
#